data_70e9bd9205d484759e222aab44b8567a
#
_entry.id   70e9bd9205d484759e222aab44b8567a
#
_cell.length_a   1.000
_cell.length_b   1.000
_cell.length_c   1.000
_cell.angle_alpha   90.00
_cell.angle_beta   90.00
_cell.angle_gamma   90.00
#
_symmetry.space_group_name_H-M   'P 1'
#
loop_
_entity.id
_entity.type
_entity.pdbx_description
1 polymer ?
#
loop_
_entity_poly.entity_id
_entity_poly.type
_entity_poly.pdbx_seq_one_letter_code
_entity_poly.pdbx_strand_id
1 'polypeptide(L)'
;MKPEDAEAVYHTASTALFESPEDQEVLRRRTPEDVENRKARYKHSLRHDPGGAWVAEDDGRVSGVAISLVRERVWVLSLLVVDADHRNTGLGKNLLQRALASADGCEGAMIASSQHPAAMRRYASAGFDLHPTLTAYGVVRREAIPSGLAVRDGEEQDLELAAEVDRAVRGAAHGPDLEHLLATSCRLLVAERPSGKGYAAEWNGSPAVLAATDPVVARDLLWACLERTPPGEKAEVNWITGRQNWSVPVAIGAGLSLSPAGPICTRGDLGPLAPYLPSGPFL
;
A
#
# COMPACT_ATOMS: atom_id res chain seq x y z
N MET A 1 -4.65 1.09 -21.12
CA MET A 1 -3.58 2.04 -20.72
C MET A 1 -2.32 1.76 -21.53
N LYS A 2 -1.58 2.80 -21.89
CA LYS A 2 -0.29 2.73 -22.59
C LYS A 2 0.78 3.47 -21.78
N PRO A 3 2.09 3.28 -22.04
CA PRO A 3 3.16 3.94 -21.28
C PRO A 3 3.09 5.48 -21.29
N GLU A 4 2.66 6.06 -22.40
CA GLU A 4 2.46 7.50 -22.59
C GLU A 4 1.31 8.09 -21.74
N ASP A 5 0.38 7.26 -21.29
CA ASP A 5 -0.74 7.71 -20.46
C ASP A 5 -0.31 8.05 -19.02
N ALA A 6 0.91 7.69 -18.60
CA ALA A 6 1.35 7.80 -17.21
C ALA A 6 1.24 9.22 -16.63
N GLU A 7 1.46 10.26 -17.44
CA GLU A 7 1.28 11.66 -17.05
C GLU A 7 -0.21 11.98 -16.82
N ALA A 8 -1.09 11.61 -17.76
CA ALA A 8 -2.53 11.83 -17.65
C ALA A 8 -3.13 11.04 -16.49
N VAL A 9 -2.67 9.79 -16.28
CA VAL A 9 -3.04 8.96 -15.11
C VAL A 9 -2.62 9.62 -13.80
N TYR A 10 -1.40 10.17 -13.73
CA TYR A 10 -0.94 10.90 -12.56
C TYR A 10 -1.84 12.12 -12.26
N HIS A 11 -2.19 12.89 -13.28
CA HIS A 11 -3.08 14.04 -13.16
C HIS A 11 -4.46 13.64 -12.65
N THR A 12 -5.12 12.69 -13.31
CA THR A 12 -6.46 12.22 -12.93
C THR A 12 -6.45 11.63 -11.52
N ALA A 13 -5.43 10.83 -11.16
CA ALA A 13 -5.32 10.25 -9.82
C ALA A 13 -5.09 11.33 -8.75
N SER A 14 -4.22 12.32 -9.03
CA SER A 14 -3.97 13.41 -8.09
C SER A 14 -5.20 14.26 -7.85
N THR A 15 -5.95 14.62 -8.88
CA THR A 15 -7.18 15.39 -8.77
C THR A 15 -8.27 14.62 -8.02
N ALA A 16 -8.44 13.32 -8.33
CA ALA A 16 -9.52 12.52 -7.78
C ALA A 16 -9.29 12.02 -6.33
N LEU A 17 -8.05 11.90 -5.89
CA LEU A 17 -7.70 11.40 -4.55
C LEU A 17 -7.39 12.50 -3.53
N PHE A 18 -7.08 13.71 -3.98
CA PHE A 18 -6.62 14.81 -3.14
C PHE A 18 -7.54 16.03 -3.33
N GLU A 19 -8.77 15.91 -2.82
CA GLU A 19 -9.83 16.93 -3.05
C GLU A 19 -9.92 17.98 -1.93
N SER A 20 -9.55 17.62 -0.67
CA SER A 20 -9.62 18.55 0.45
C SER A 20 -8.49 19.60 0.39
N PRO A 21 -8.66 20.76 1.05
CA PRO A 21 -7.58 21.75 1.18
C PRO A 21 -6.29 21.16 1.77
N GLU A 22 -6.41 20.25 2.74
CA GLU A 22 -5.30 19.53 3.36
C GLU A 22 -4.60 18.62 2.35
N ASP A 23 -5.37 17.88 1.53
CA ASP A 23 -4.84 17.04 0.48
C ASP A 23 -4.11 17.85 -0.59
N GLN A 24 -4.66 19.00 -0.98
CA GLN A 24 -4.02 19.92 -1.93
C GLN A 24 -2.68 20.45 -1.40
N GLU A 25 -2.55 20.66 -0.09
CA GLU A 25 -1.27 21.03 0.51
C GLU A 25 -0.25 19.88 0.42
N VAL A 26 -0.67 18.65 0.58
CA VAL A 26 0.19 17.45 0.37
C VAL A 26 0.66 17.41 -1.09
N LEU A 27 -0.21 17.69 -2.06
CA LEU A 27 0.18 17.76 -3.47
C LEU A 27 1.22 18.83 -3.75
N ARG A 28 1.05 20.04 -3.18
CA ARG A 28 2.00 21.15 -3.36
C ARG A 28 3.39 20.88 -2.81
N ARG A 29 3.51 20.00 -1.81
CA ARG A 29 4.79 19.63 -1.19
C ARG A 29 5.53 18.52 -1.93
N ARG A 30 4.89 17.88 -2.92
CA ARG A 30 5.55 16.83 -3.71
C ARG A 30 6.73 17.39 -4.48
N THR A 31 7.85 16.73 -4.35
CA THR A 31 9.03 17.01 -5.15
C THR A 31 8.87 16.48 -6.59
N PRO A 32 9.66 16.97 -7.55
CA PRO A 32 9.71 16.36 -8.88
C PRO A 32 10.01 14.86 -8.85
N GLU A 33 10.85 14.41 -7.91
CA GLU A 33 11.18 13.00 -7.70
C GLU A 33 9.95 12.18 -7.25
N ASP A 34 9.16 12.69 -6.32
CA ASP A 34 7.90 12.04 -5.90
C ASP A 34 6.93 11.85 -7.07
N VAL A 35 6.86 12.84 -7.96
CA VAL A 35 6.01 12.79 -9.16
C VAL A 35 6.51 11.71 -10.11
N GLU A 36 7.82 11.67 -10.38
CA GLU A 36 8.42 10.67 -11.26
C GLU A 36 8.29 9.25 -10.69
N ASN A 37 8.50 9.06 -9.38
CA ASN A 37 8.32 7.77 -8.73
C ASN A 37 6.86 7.26 -8.85
N ARG A 38 5.87 8.14 -8.75
CA ARG A 38 4.46 7.76 -8.97
C ARG A 38 4.19 7.36 -10.42
N LYS A 39 4.72 8.10 -11.39
CA LYS A 39 4.62 7.74 -12.81
C LYS A 39 5.37 6.44 -13.13
N ALA A 40 6.54 6.23 -12.52
CA ALA A 40 7.30 4.98 -12.64
C ALA A 40 6.49 3.78 -12.11
N ARG A 41 5.76 3.94 -11.00
CA ARG A 41 4.85 2.91 -10.47
C ARG A 41 3.75 2.55 -11.47
N TYR A 42 3.12 3.51 -12.13
CA TYR A 42 2.09 3.21 -13.15
C TYR A 42 2.68 2.47 -14.35
N LYS A 43 3.88 2.85 -14.78
CA LYS A 43 4.61 2.14 -15.86
C LYS A 43 5.04 0.74 -15.43
N HIS A 44 5.47 0.57 -14.17
CA HIS A 44 5.78 -0.73 -13.57
C HIS A 44 4.56 -1.66 -13.60
N SER A 45 3.41 -1.18 -13.09
CA SER A 45 2.16 -1.94 -13.09
C SER A 45 1.74 -2.34 -14.52
N LEU A 46 1.80 -1.41 -15.48
CA LEU A 46 1.49 -1.70 -16.87
C LEU A 46 2.44 -2.75 -17.48
N ARG A 47 3.72 -2.73 -17.13
CA ARG A 47 4.71 -3.68 -17.64
C ARG A 47 4.45 -5.10 -17.17
N HIS A 48 4.11 -5.26 -15.87
CA HIS A 48 3.94 -6.57 -15.26
C HIS A 48 2.50 -7.10 -15.36
N ASP A 49 1.51 -6.20 -15.45
CA ASP A 49 0.08 -6.52 -15.46
C ASP A 49 -0.68 -5.74 -16.55
N PRO A 50 -0.32 -5.91 -17.84
CA PRO A 50 -0.94 -5.11 -18.92
C PRO A 50 -2.46 -5.36 -19.03
N GLY A 51 -2.94 -6.56 -18.69
CA GLY A 51 -4.36 -6.90 -18.65
C GLY A 51 -5.13 -6.26 -17.50
N GLY A 52 -4.43 -5.78 -16.47
CA GLY A 52 -5.02 -5.12 -15.29
C GLY A 52 -5.05 -3.59 -15.37
N ALA A 53 -4.44 -2.98 -16.38
CA ALA A 53 -4.26 -1.54 -16.47
C ALA A 53 -5.19 -0.91 -17.54
N TRP A 54 -6.19 -0.15 -17.07
CA TRP A 54 -7.25 0.43 -17.90
C TRP A 54 -7.35 1.93 -17.70
N VAL A 55 -7.56 2.67 -18.80
CA VAL A 55 -7.97 4.07 -18.81
C VAL A 55 -9.30 4.21 -19.54
N ALA A 56 -10.13 5.14 -19.07
CA ALA A 56 -11.28 5.62 -19.79
C ALA A 56 -10.96 7.02 -20.32
N GLU A 57 -11.29 7.29 -21.55
CA GLU A 57 -11.06 8.57 -22.21
C GLU A 57 -12.39 9.20 -22.61
N ASP A 58 -12.49 10.50 -22.47
CA ASP A 58 -13.58 11.34 -22.96
C ASP A 58 -12.97 12.60 -23.57
N ASP A 59 -13.32 12.91 -24.82
CA ASP A 59 -12.77 14.03 -25.60
C ASP A 59 -11.24 14.15 -25.55
N GLY A 60 -10.54 13.00 -25.61
CA GLY A 60 -9.08 12.94 -25.58
C GLY A 60 -8.45 13.17 -24.21
N ARG A 61 -9.23 13.18 -23.12
CA ARG A 61 -8.78 13.29 -21.73
C ARG A 61 -9.06 12.02 -20.96
N VAL A 62 -8.14 11.63 -20.07
CA VAL A 62 -8.36 10.50 -19.16
C VAL A 62 -9.39 10.90 -18.11
N SER A 63 -10.57 10.30 -18.18
CA SER A 63 -11.71 10.51 -17.27
C SER A 63 -11.78 9.50 -16.13
N GLY A 64 -11.03 8.40 -16.23
CA GLY A 64 -10.97 7.40 -15.18
C GLY A 64 -9.87 6.37 -15.41
N VAL A 65 -9.41 5.76 -14.33
CA VAL A 65 -8.29 4.80 -14.33
C VAL A 65 -8.61 3.64 -13.41
N ALA A 66 -8.27 2.42 -13.83
CA ALA A 66 -8.18 1.26 -12.96
C ALA A 66 -6.84 0.54 -13.22
N ILE A 67 -6.11 0.24 -12.16
CA ILE A 67 -4.88 -0.56 -12.21
C ILE A 67 -5.01 -1.67 -11.20
N SER A 68 -4.87 -2.90 -11.65
CA SER A 68 -4.82 -4.09 -10.82
C SER A 68 -3.57 -4.91 -11.10
N LEU A 69 -3.13 -5.66 -10.12
CA LEU A 69 -1.93 -6.48 -10.13
C LEU A 69 -2.31 -7.92 -9.79
N VAL A 70 -1.61 -8.88 -10.36
CA VAL A 70 -1.70 -10.29 -9.97
C VAL A 70 -0.33 -10.76 -9.54
N ARG A 71 -0.25 -11.25 -8.31
CA ARG A 71 0.98 -11.84 -7.75
C ARG A 71 0.66 -13.24 -7.27
N GLU A 72 1.24 -14.23 -7.94
CA GLU A 72 0.94 -15.64 -7.72
C GLU A 72 -0.59 -15.89 -7.76
N ARG A 73 -1.24 -16.08 -6.62
CA ARG A 73 -2.67 -16.36 -6.48
C ARG A 73 -3.51 -15.20 -5.91
N VAL A 74 -2.89 -14.04 -5.71
CA VAL A 74 -3.54 -12.87 -5.12
C VAL A 74 -3.70 -11.74 -6.14
N TRP A 75 -4.92 -11.25 -6.28
CA TRP A 75 -5.26 -10.07 -7.05
C TRP A 75 -5.33 -8.84 -6.14
N VAL A 76 -4.81 -7.71 -6.62
CA VAL A 76 -4.77 -6.45 -5.89
C VAL A 76 -5.30 -5.32 -6.76
N LEU A 77 -6.17 -4.46 -6.22
CA LEU A 77 -6.52 -3.19 -6.85
C LEU A 77 -5.56 -2.10 -6.38
N SER A 78 -4.61 -1.75 -7.24
CA SER A 78 -3.60 -0.72 -6.98
C SER A 78 -4.16 0.71 -7.10
N LEU A 79 -5.10 0.93 -8.03
CA LEU A 79 -5.72 2.23 -8.28
C LEU A 79 -7.11 2.06 -8.85
N LEU A 80 -8.08 2.84 -8.37
CA LEU A 80 -9.37 3.06 -9.03
C LEU A 80 -9.81 4.50 -8.78
N VAL A 81 -9.79 5.31 -9.80
CA VAL A 81 -10.21 6.71 -9.73
C VAL A 81 -11.12 7.08 -10.92
N VAL A 82 -12.01 8.02 -10.69
CA VAL A 82 -12.88 8.61 -11.69
C VAL A 82 -12.88 10.12 -11.46
N ASP A 83 -12.67 10.88 -12.51
CA ASP A 83 -12.77 12.33 -12.50
C ASP A 83 -14.11 12.78 -11.93
N ALA A 84 -14.15 13.90 -11.24
CA ALA A 84 -15.31 14.43 -10.54
C ALA A 84 -16.52 14.57 -11.49
N ASP A 85 -16.31 15.09 -12.70
CA ASP A 85 -17.36 15.32 -13.70
C ASP A 85 -17.96 14.03 -14.25
N HIS A 86 -17.25 12.90 -14.14
CA HIS A 86 -17.68 11.58 -14.63
C HIS A 86 -18.17 10.64 -13.52
N ARG A 87 -18.31 11.14 -12.28
CA ARG A 87 -18.86 10.36 -11.17
C ARG A 87 -20.36 10.11 -11.36
N ASN A 88 -20.84 9.03 -10.76
CA ASN A 88 -22.24 8.59 -10.84
C ASN A 88 -22.76 8.21 -12.24
N THR A 89 -21.90 8.15 -13.26
CA THR A 89 -22.24 7.70 -14.62
C THR A 89 -22.15 6.18 -14.81
N GLY A 90 -21.68 5.44 -13.82
CA GLY A 90 -21.37 4.01 -13.93
C GLY A 90 -19.92 3.70 -14.35
N LEU A 91 -19.13 4.72 -14.73
CA LEU A 91 -17.76 4.55 -15.20
C LEU A 91 -16.88 3.76 -14.22
N GLY A 92 -16.88 4.13 -12.94
CA GLY A 92 -16.09 3.42 -11.93
C GLY A 92 -16.53 1.97 -11.70
N LYS A 93 -17.79 1.60 -11.97
CA LYS A 93 -18.25 0.20 -11.96
C LYS A 93 -17.65 -0.56 -13.15
N ASN A 94 -17.70 0.04 -14.33
CA ASN A 94 -17.14 -0.57 -15.54
C ASN A 94 -15.63 -0.76 -15.42
N LEU A 95 -14.90 0.23 -14.91
CA LEU A 95 -13.46 0.14 -14.69
C LEU A 95 -13.11 -0.99 -13.69
N LEU A 96 -13.83 -1.08 -12.57
CA LEU A 96 -13.62 -2.17 -11.60
C LEU A 96 -13.90 -3.55 -12.22
N GLN A 97 -14.96 -3.68 -13.01
CA GLN A 97 -15.27 -4.94 -13.69
C GLN A 97 -14.17 -5.36 -14.67
N ARG A 98 -13.60 -4.40 -15.42
CA ARG A 98 -12.47 -4.68 -16.32
C ARG A 98 -11.21 -5.07 -15.56
N ALA A 99 -10.90 -4.39 -14.45
CA ALA A 99 -9.78 -4.76 -13.58
C ALA A 99 -9.98 -6.15 -12.96
N LEU A 100 -11.19 -6.47 -12.50
CA LEU A 100 -11.52 -7.78 -11.93
C LEU A 100 -11.45 -8.93 -12.95
N ALA A 101 -11.51 -8.65 -14.26
CA ALA A 101 -11.32 -9.68 -15.27
C ALA A 101 -9.90 -10.26 -15.25
N SER A 102 -8.90 -9.54 -14.73
CA SER A 102 -7.53 -10.08 -14.52
C SER A 102 -7.41 -10.95 -13.26
N ALA A 103 -8.45 -11.05 -12.44
CA ALA A 103 -8.47 -11.90 -11.24
C ALA A 103 -8.81 -13.37 -11.53
N ASP A 104 -8.98 -13.74 -12.82
CA ASP A 104 -9.27 -15.12 -13.19
C ASP A 104 -8.12 -16.05 -12.74
N GLY A 105 -8.47 -17.13 -12.04
CA GLY A 105 -7.50 -18.04 -11.43
C GLY A 105 -6.89 -17.57 -10.10
N CYS A 106 -7.20 -16.36 -9.61
CA CYS A 106 -6.77 -15.91 -8.28
C CYS A 106 -7.68 -16.50 -7.19
N GLU A 107 -7.08 -16.87 -6.07
CA GLU A 107 -7.78 -17.43 -4.91
C GLU A 107 -8.19 -16.33 -3.93
N GLY A 108 -7.41 -15.26 -3.83
CA GLY A 108 -7.64 -14.13 -2.96
C GLY A 108 -7.55 -12.78 -3.67
N ALA A 109 -8.20 -11.77 -3.10
CA ALA A 109 -8.17 -10.40 -3.63
C ALA A 109 -8.15 -9.36 -2.50
N MET A 110 -7.40 -8.26 -2.70
CA MET A 110 -7.22 -7.19 -1.73
C MET A 110 -7.40 -5.79 -2.36
N ILE A 111 -7.95 -4.87 -1.58
CA ILE A 111 -8.09 -3.44 -1.95
C ILE A 111 -7.80 -2.58 -0.72
N ALA A 112 -6.93 -1.59 -0.84
CA ALA A 112 -6.82 -0.48 0.10
C ALA A 112 -7.78 0.65 -0.35
N SER A 113 -8.83 0.88 0.42
CA SER A 113 -9.88 1.83 0.04
C SER A 113 -9.69 3.19 0.73
N SER A 114 -10.09 4.26 0.06
CA SER A 114 -10.37 5.51 0.73
C SER A 114 -11.62 5.41 1.60
N GLN A 115 -11.86 6.44 2.45
CA GLN A 115 -13.09 6.57 3.24
C GLN A 115 -14.31 7.01 2.40
N HIS A 116 -14.16 7.18 1.10
CA HIS A 116 -15.25 7.66 0.24
C HIS A 116 -16.40 6.65 0.19
N PRO A 117 -17.65 7.04 0.58
CA PRO A 117 -18.76 6.09 0.71
C PRO A 117 -19.10 5.32 -0.58
N ALA A 118 -18.94 5.96 -1.75
CA ALA A 118 -19.21 5.31 -3.03
C ALA A 118 -18.15 4.23 -3.36
N ALA A 119 -16.89 4.40 -2.93
CA ALA A 119 -15.85 3.39 -3.08
C ALA A 119 -16.14 2.17 -2.20
N MET A 120 -16.39 2.38 -0.92
CA MET A 120 -16.74 1.31 0.02
C MET A 120 -17.98 0.52 -0.43
N ARG A 121 -19.06 1.23 -0.82
CA ARG A 121 -20.27 0.58 -1.37
C ARG A 121 -19.95 -0.26 -2.60
N ARG A 122 -19.10 0.21 -3.49
CA ARG A 122 -18.74 -0.50 -4.71
C ARG A 122 -17.98 -1.78 -4.42
N TYR A 123 -17.03 -1.75 -3.49
CA TYR A 123 -16.25 -2.93 -3.11
C TYR A 123 -17.11 -3.95 -2.36
N ALA A 124 -17.96 -3.51 -1.42
CA ALA A 124 -18.92 -4.38 -0.76
C ALA A 124 -19.89 -5.03 -1.77
N SER A 125 -20.38 -4.26 -2.76
CA SER A 125 -21.26 -4.80 -3.83
C SER A 125 -20.53 -5.75 -4.79
N ALA A 126 -19.20 -5.71 -4.84
CA ALA A 126 -18.37 -6.65 -5.58
C ALA A 126 -17.95 -7.88 -4.76
N GLY A 127 -18.53 -8.06 -3.57
CA GLY A 127 -18.33 -9.24 -2.71
C GLY A 127 -17.04 -9.16 -1.85
N PHE A 128 -16.53 -7.96 -1.59
CA PHE A 128 -15.42 -7.78 -0.65
C PHE A 128 -15.91 -7.53 0.76
N ASP A 129 -15.27 -8.16 1.74
CA ASP A 129 -15.41 -7.86 3.15
C ASP A 129 -14.61 -6.61 3.50
N LEU A 130 -15.21 -5.67 4.23
CA LEU A 130 -14.60 -4.41 4.62
C LEU A 130 -14.05 -4.49 6.05
N HIS A 131 -12.74 -4.35 6.22
CA HIS A 131 -12.07 -4.33 7.52
C HIS A 131 -11.69 -2.89 7.88
N PRO A 132 -12.34 -2.26 8.88
CA PRO A 132 -12.00 -0.92 9.33
C PRO A 132 -10.53 -0.83 9.72
N THR A 133 -9.90 0.31 9.42
CA THR A 133 -8.50 0.56 9.77
C THR A 133 -8.30 1.85 10.54
N LEU A 134 -7.15 1.93 11.20
CA LEU A 134 -6.57 3.14 11.73
C LEU A 134 -5.29 3.49 10.95
N THR A 135 -4.95 4.77 10.97
CA THR A 135 -3.62 5.28 10.66
C THR A 135 -3.02 5.86 11.94
N ALA A 136 -1.76 5.58 12.22
CA ALA A 136 -0.99 6.23 13.26
C ALA A 136 -0.05 7.26 12.62
N TYR A 137 -0.01 8.50 13.14
CA TYR A 137 0.68 9.60 12.50
C TYR A 137 1.21 10.61 13.52
N GLY A 138 2.43 11.12 13.31
CA GLY A 138 3.00 12.13 14.17
C GLY A 138 4.52 12.17 14.17
N VAL A 139 5.08 13.11 14.96
CA VAL A 139 6.54 13.20 15.18
C VAL A 139 6.96 12.11 16.15
N VAL A 140 7.97 11.33 15.77
CA VAL A 140 8.46 10.20 16.57
C VAL A 140 9.19 10.69 17.81
N ARG A 141 8.79 10.17 18.97
CA ARG A 141 9.43 10.38 20.25
C ARG A 141 10.67 9.50 20.35
N ARG A 142 11.83 10.08 20.03
CA ARG A 142 13.08 9.33 19.86
C ARG A 142 13.58 8.65 21.14
N GLU A 143 13.31 9.25 22.31
CA GLU A 143 13.66 8.68 23.62
C GLU A 143 12.86 7.40 23.97
N ALA A 144 11.78 7.15 23.25
CA ALA A 144 10.96 5.95 23.43
C ALA A 144 11.44 4.75 22.58
N ILE A 145 12.37 4.97 21.66
CA ILE A 145 12.87 3.91 20.79
C ILE A 145 13.70 2.92 21.63
N PRO A 146 13.35 1.62 21.60
CA PRO A 146 14.09 0.62 22.36
C PRO A 146 15.53 0.47 21.83
N SER A 147 16.48 0.26 22.74
CA SER A 147 17.83 -0.13 22.35
C SER A 147 17.92 -1.63 22.02
N GLY A 148 18.83 -2.00 21.11
CA GLY A 148 19.14 -3.41 20.84
C GLY A 148 18.08 -4.11 20.01
N LEU A 149 17.42 -3.39 19.09
CA LEU A 149 16.53 -3.99 18.09
C LEU A 149 17.31 -5.01 17.26
N ALA A 150 16.76 -6.21 17.09
CA ALA A 150 17.36 -7.26 16.27
C ALA A 150 16.98 -7.08 14.79
N VAL A 151 17.35 -5.92 14.23
CA VAL A 151 17.04 -5.53 12.84
C VAL A 151 18.35 -5.08 12.18
N ARG A 152 18.53 -5.50 10.94
CA ARG A 152 19.64 -5.07 10.08
C ARG A 152 19.12 -4.50 8.77
N ASP A 153 19.94 -3.77 8.07
CA ASP A 153 19.69 -3.44 6.68
C ASP A 153 19.71 -4.74 5.85
N GLY A 154 18.76 -4.82 4.90
CA GLY A 154 18.63 -5.97 4.02
C GLY A 154 19.46 -5.78 2.76
N GLU A 155 19.79 -6.90 2.12
CA GLU A 155 20.54 -7.01 0.88
C GLU A 155 19.70 -7.72 -0.18
N GLU A 156 20.15 -7.78 -1.43
CA GLU A 156 19.45 -8.44 -2.53
C GLU A 156 19.12 -9.91 -2.23
N GLN A 157 20.01 -10.63 -1.56
CA GLN A 157 19.80 -12.01 -1.15
C GLN A 157 18.64 -12.19 -0.15
N ASP A 158 18.23 -11.14 0.56
CA ASP A 158 17.11 -11.16 1.50
C ASP A 158 15.74 -11.08 0.82
N LEU A 159 15.68 -10.84 -0.48
CA LEU A 159 14.42 -10.86 -1.24
C LEU A 159 13.74 -12.23 -1.21
N GLU A 160 14.52 -13.32 -1.14
CA GLU A 160 13.95 -14.66 -0.97
C GLU A 160 13.30 -14.83 0.41
N LEU A 161 13.95 -14.33 1.48
CA LEU A 161 13.36 -14.31 2.82
C LEU A 161 12.06 -13.50 2.82
N ALA A 162 12.04 -12.33 2.17
CA ALA A 162 10.84 -11.51 2.05
C ALA A 162 9.71 -12.25 1.32
N ALA A 163 10.03 -12.93 0.22
CA ALA A 163 9.06 -13.74 -0.54
C ALA A 163 8.48 -14.91 0.28
N GLU A 164 9.31 -15.60 1.08
CA GLU A 164 8.84 -16.65 1.99
C GLU A 164 7.90 -16.11 3.06
N VAL A 165 8.24 -14.96 3.68
CA VAL A 165 7.41 -14.30 4.69
C VAL A 165 6.08 -13.87 4.09
N ASP A 166 6.10 -13.27 2.91
CA ASP A 166 4.89 -12.85 2.19
C ASP A 166 3.96 -14.04 1.91
N ARG A 167 4.48 -15.15 1.39
CA ARG A 167 3.67 -16.35 1.15
C ARG A 167 3.04 -16.89 2.42
N ALA A 168 3.78 -16.87 3.53
CA ALA A 168 3.27 -17.33 4.82
C ALA A 168 2.21 -16.39 5.42
N VAL A 169 2.32 -15.08 5.21
CA VAL A 169 1.50 -14.05 5.88
C VAL A 169 0.40 -13.50 4.98
N ARG A 170 0.71 -13.18 3.72
CA ARG A 170 -0.20 -12.59 2.73
C ARG A 170 -0.83 -13.65 1.83
N GLY A 171 -0.15 -14.78 1.61
CA GLY A 171 -0.55 -15.84 0.70
C GLY A 171 0.09 -15.76 -0.67
N ALA A 172 0.91 -14.74 -0.95
CA ALA A 172 1.64 -14.56 -2.19
C ALA A 172 2.80 -13.57 -2.00
N ALA A 173 3.93 -13.81 -2.67
CA ALA A 173 5.05 -12.89 -2.67
C ALA A 173 4.70 -11.57 -3.39
N HIS A 174 5.29 -10.45 -2.98
CA HIS A 174 5.20 -9.18 -3.73
C HIS A 174 6.01 -9.24 -5.03
N GLY A 175 7.13 -10.00 -5.02
CA GLY A 175 7.98 -10.16 -6.20
C GLY A 175 8.47 -8.82 -6.75
N PRO A 176 8.20 -8.54 -8.05
CA PRO A 176 8.71 -7.33 -8.71
C PRO A 176 8.23 -6.02 -8.06
N ASP A 177 7.15 -6.04 -7.27
CA ASP A 177 6.64 -4.84 -6.61
C ASP A 177 7.54 -4.42 -5.43
N LEU A 178 8.06 -5.39 -4.67
CA LEU A 178 9.05 -5.11 -3.63
C LEU A 178 10.35 -4.59 -4.25
N GLU A 179 10.84 -5.22 -5.33
CA GLU A 179 12.01 -4.74 -6.06
C GLU A 179 11.81 -3.31 -6.56
N HIS A 180 10.63 -2.97 -7.08
CA HIS A 180 10.29 -1.61 -7.51
C HIS A 180 10.33 -0.61 -6.35
N LEU A 181 9.76 -0.94 -5.19
CA LEU A 181 9.80 -0.09 -3.98
C LEU A 181 11.25 0.20 -3.58
N LEU A 182 12.10 -0.83 -3.54
CA LEU A 182 13.50 -0.70 -3.17
C LEU A 182 14.31 0.10 -4.20
N ALA A 183 14.01 -0.05 -5.49
CA ALA A 183 14.69 0.67 -6.57
C ALA A 183 14.30 2.16 -6.64
N THR A 184 13.15 2.56 -6.08
CA THR A 184 12.64 3.93 -6.24
C THR A 184 12.74 4.77 -4.98
N SER A 185 12.52 4.22 -3.80
CA SER A 185 12.43 5.07 -2.59
C SER A 185 12.63 4.35 -1.26
N CYS A 186 12.47 3.03 -1.20
CA CYS A 186 12.50 2.31 0.06
C CYS A 186 13.85 1.67 0.37
N ARG A 187 14.10 1.43 1.65
CA ARG A 187 15.20 0.59 2.15
C ARG A 187 14.63 -0.72 2.66
N LEU A 188 15.31 -1.81 2.41
CA LEU A 188 14.97 -3.10 2.98
C LEU A 188 15.52 -3.20 4.40
N LEU A 189 14.66 -3.58 5.34
CA LEU A 189 15.01 -3.96 6.70
C LEU A 189 14.65 -5.42 6.91
N VAL A 190 15.49 -6.15 7.60
CA VAL A 190 15.30 -7.59 7.88
C VAL A 190 15.52 -7.86 9.36
N ALA A 191 14.68 -8.73 9.90
CA ALA A 191 14.81 -9.20 11.28
C ALA A 191 14.61 -10.72 11.33
N GLU A 192 15.51 -11.37 12.05
CA GLU A 192 15.46 -12.81 12.27
C GLU A 192 15.66 -13.10 13.78
N ARG A 193 14.79 -13.91 14.34
CA ARG A 193 14.83 -14.39 15.73
C ARG A 193 14.52 -15.89 15.76
N PRO A 194 14.82 -16.61 16.81
CA PRO A 194 14.39 -18.00 16.98
C PRO A 194 12.86 -18.18 16.87
N SER A 195 12.07 -17.13 17.20
CA SER A 195 10.60 -17.14 17.13
C SER A 195 10.04 -16.90 15.74
N GLY A 196 10.81 -16.32 14.81
CA GLY A 196 10.34 -15.99 13.48
C GLY A 196 11.24 -15.01 12.73
N LYS A 197 10.83 -14.71 11.51
CA LYS A 197 11.53 -13.79 10.62
C LYS A 197 10.56 -12.79 9.99
N GLY A 198 11.09 -11.69 9.47
CA GLY A 198 10.30 -10.66 8.83
C GLY A 198 11.14 -9.64 8.09
N TYR A 199 10.45 -8.79 7.33
CA TYR A 199 11.05 -7.69 6.61
C TYR A 199 10.16 -6.44 6.63
N ALA A 200 10.73 -5.30 6.31
CA ALA A 200 10.00 -4.08 5.98
C ALA A 200 10.68 -3.36 4.82
N ALA A 201 9.88 -2.81 3.91
CA ALA A 201 10.34 -1.76 3.00
C ALA A 201 10.05 -0.43 3.70
N GLU A 202 11.10 0.27 4.10
CA GLU A 202 11.04 1.49 4.90
C GLU A 202 11.23 2.73 4.00
N TRP A 203 10.41 3.75 4.19
CA TRP A 203 10.54 5.05 3.54
C TRP A 203 10.32 6.18 4.55
N ASN A 204 11.37 6.97 4.79
CA ASN A 204 11.35 8.14 5.70
C ASN A 204 10.71 7.85 7.07
N GLY A 205 11.04 6.71 7.67
CA GLY A 205 10.53 6.31 8.97
C GLY A 205 9.18 5.58 8.94
N SER A 206 8.56 5.45 7.78
CA SER A 206 7.26 4.81 7.61
C SER A 206 7.40 3.45 6.91
N PRO A 207 6.74 2.38 7.37
CA PRO A 207 6.70 1.14 6.63
C PRO A 207 5.83 1.30 5.38
N ALA A 208 6.42 1.21 4.19
CA ALA A 208 5.67 1.10 2.93
C ALA A 208 5.01 -0.29 2.80
N VAL A 209 5.65 -1.31 3.33
CA VAL A 209 5.13 -2.65 3.62
C VAL A 209 5.94 -3.25 4.77
N LEU A 210 5.29 -4.03 5.63
CA LEU A 210 5.94 -4.80 6.68
C LEU A 210 5.23 -6.13 6.84
N ALA A 211 5.98 -7.22 6.83
CA ALA A 211 5.48 -8.57 7.08
C ALA A 211 6.43 -9.34 8.01
N ALA A 212 5.87 -10.14 8.90
CA ALA A 212 6.65 -11.01 9.77
C ALA A 212 5.85 -12.27 10.14
N THR A 213 6.56 -13.34 10.45
CA THR A 213 5.95 -14.59 10.93
C THR A 213 5.71 -14.60 12.45
N ASP A 214 6.18 -13.57 13.14
CA ASP A 214 6.08 -13.43 14.61
C ASP A 214 5.83 -11.97 15.02
N PRO A 215 4.92 -11.70 15.98
CA PRO A 215 4.62 -10.32 16.41
C PRO A 215 5.77 -9.59 17.11
N VAL A 216 6.75 -10.30 17.70
CA VAL A 216 7.93 -9.66 18.30
C VAL A 216 8.83 -9.12 17.20
N VAL A 217 9.08 -9.94 16.18
CA VAL A 217 9.84 -9.55 14.98
C VAL A 217 9.16 -8.35 14.29
N ALA A 218 7.85 -8.38 14.14
CA ALA A 218 7.09 -7.27 13.54
C ALA A 218 7.25 -5.96 14.35
N ARG A 219 7.22 -6.03 15.69
CA ARG A 219 7.44 -4.85 16.54
C ARG A 219 8.86 -4.30 16.41
N ASP A 220 9.87 -5.15 16.36
CA ASP A 220 11.25 -4.71 16.16
C ASP A 220 11.42 -4.00 14.83
N LEU A 221 10.87 -4.57 13.74
CA LEU A 221 10.87 -3.95 12.42
C LEU A 221 10.15 -2.59 12.40
N LEU A 222 8.98 -2.49 13.05
CA LEU A 222 8.25 -1.23 13.12
C LEU A 222 9.02 -0.16 13.89
N TRP A 223 9.63 -0.50 15.03
CA TRP A 223 10.50 0.41 15.77
C TRP A 223 11.70 0.84 14.94
N ALA A 224 12.32 -0.08 14.19
CA ALA A 224 13.46 0.23 13.32
C ALA A 224 13.07 1.13 12.14
N CYS A 225 11.86 1.00 11.60
CA CYS A 225 11.32 1.97 10.65
C CYS A 225 11.21 3.36 11.32
N LEU A 226 10.50 3.46 12.44
CA LEU A 226 10.25 4.73 13.13
C LEU A 226 11.55 5.42 13.58
N GLU A 227 12.60 4.67 13.95
CA GLU A 227 13.92 5.19 14.26
C GLU A 227 14.55 5.98 13.10
N ARG A 228 14.23 5.62 11.87
CA ARG A 228 14.76 6.25 10.64
C ARG A 228 14.01 7.52 10.21
N THR A 229 12.96 7.90 10.93
CA THR A 229 12.27 9.17 10.68
C THR A 229 13.24 10.33 10.85
N PRO A 230 13.40 11.23 9.86
CA PRO A 230 14.24 12.41 10.03
C PRO A 230 13.80 13.27 11.22
N PRO A 231 14.73 13.91 11.95
CA PRO A 231 14.39 14.72 13.12
C PRO A 231 13.37 15.83 12.79
N GLY A 232 12.28 15.88 13.54
CA GLY A 232 11.21 16.87 13.36
C GLY A 232 10.21 16.51 12.25
N GLU A 233 10.46 15.48 11.47
CA GLU A 233 9.50 14.99 10.49
C GLU A 233 8.50 14.01 11.11
N LYS A 234 7.44 13.73 10.39
CA LYS A 234 6.35 12.87 10.83
C LYS A 234 6.46 11.50 10.16
N ALA A 235 6.28 10.45 10.95
CA ALA A 235 6.09 9.11 10.45
C ALA A 235 4.60 8.78 10.33
N GLU A 236 4.29 7.81 9.48
CA GLU A 236 2.96 7.30 9.25
C GLU A 236 2.95 5.77 9.23
N VAL A 237 2.03 5.18 9.98
CA VAL A 237 1.79 3.72 9.96
C VAL A 237 0.34 3.51 9.52
N ASN A 238 0.18 3.03 8.30
CA ASN A 238 -1.12 2.90 7.66
C ASN A 238 -1.72 1.50 7.82
N TRP A 239 -3.02 1.40 7.55
CA TRP A 239 -3.78 0.16 7.39
C TRP A 239 -3.80 -0.75 8.62
N ILE A 240 -3.81 -0.17 9.83
CA ILE A 240 -3.89 -0.90 11.09
C ILE A 240 -5.32 -1.43 11.27
N THR A 241 -5.57 -2.67 10.83
CA THR A 241 -6.82 -3.39 11.12
C THR A 241 -6.78 -4.00 12.53
N GLY A 242 -7.87 -4.59 12.99
CA GLY A 242 -7.88 -5.35 14.24
C GLY A 242 -6.84 -6.48 14.30
N ARG A 243 -6.47 -7.06 13.16
CA ARG A 243 -5.38 -8.06 13.08
C ARG A 243 -3.99 -7.46 13.30
N GLN A 244 -3.82 -6.16 13.09
CA GLN A 244 -2.57 -5.41 13.29
C GLN A 244 -2.50 -4.73 14.65
N ASN A 245 -3.34 -5.12 15.61
CA ASN A 245 -3.34 -4.51 16.95
C ASN A 245 -1.99 -4.63 17.68
N TRP A 246 -1.11 -5.52 17.24
CA TRP A 246 0.28 -5.62 17.69
C TRP A 246 1.10 -4.33 17.44
N SER A 247 0.75 -3.54 16.44
CA SER A 247 1.44 -2.28 16.08
C SER A 247 0.99 -1.09 16.92
N VAL A 248 -0.21 -1.14 17.52
CA VAL A 248 -0.79 -0.02 18.28
C VAL A 248 0.06 0.37 19.50
N PRO A 249 0.56 -0.55 20.34
CA PRO A 249 1.45 -0.20 21.43
C PRO A 249 2.76 0.46 20.98
N VAL A 250 3.29 0.05 19.81
CA VAL A 250 4.48 0.68 19.21
C VAL A 250 4.16 2.11 18.79
N ALA A 251 3.06 2.32 18.05
CA ALA A 251 2.63 3.64 17.59
C ALA A 251 2.39 4.62 18.76
N ILE A 252 1.67 4.20 19.79
CA ILE A 252 1.40 5.01 20.99
C ILE A 252 2.72 5.29 21.75
N GLY A 253 3.56 4.27 21.93
CA GLY A 253 4.88 4.40 22.56
C GLY A 253 5.76 5.42 21.84
N ALA A 254 5.74 5.39 20.50
CA ALA A 254 6.45 6.34 19.65
C ALA A 254 5.85 7.76 19.65
N GLY A 255 4.71 8.00 20.31
CA GLY A 255 4.05 9.31 20.38
C GLY A 255 3.14 9.61 19.22
N LEU A 256 2.81 8.64 18.38
CA LEU A 256 1.91 8.84 17.25
C LEU A 256 0.45 8.88 17.69
N SER A 257 -0.35 9.69 17.00
CA SER A 257 -1.80 9.79 17.19
C SER A 257 -2.54 8.84 16.24
N LEU A 258 -3.60 8.21 16.74
CA LEU A 258 -4.43 7.30 15.97
C LEU A 258 -5.65 8.01 15.39
N SER A 259 -5.96 7.75 14.12
CA SER A 259 -7.14 8.27 13.43
C SER A 259 -7.82 7.17 12.60
N PRO A 260 -9.15 7.18 12.45
CA PRO A 260 -9.84 6.31 11.50
C PRO A 260 -9.35 6.55 10.07
N ALA A 261 -9.20 5.46 9.31
CA ALA A 261 -8.82 5.49 7.89
C ALA A 261 -9.77 4.64 7.05
N GLY A 262 -9.58 4.63 5.73
CA GLY A 262 -10.36 3.81 4.83
C GLY A 262 -10.08 2.31 5.04
N PRO A 263 -11.05 1.42 4.75
CA PRO A 263 -10.90 0.00 5.03
C PRO A 263 -9.91 -0.69 4.12
N ILE A 264 -9.30 -1.76 4.62
CA ILE A 264 -8.77 -2.84 3.78
C ILE A 264 -9.97 -3.73 3.42
N CYS A 265 -10.11 -4.02 2.13
CA CYS A 265 -11.16 -4.89 1.65
C CYS A 265 -10.54 -6.20 1.16
N THR A 266 -11.09 -7.35 1.56
CA THR A 266 -10.59 -8.68 1.20
C THR A 266 -11.69 -9.54 0.60
N ARG A 267 -11.32 -10.47 -0.27
CA ARG A 267 -12.22 -11.47 -0.83
C ARG A 267 -11.46 -12.77 -1.11
N GLY A 268 -12.07 -13.91 -0.84
CA GLY A 268 -11.49 -15.22 -1.12
C GLY A 268 -10.43 -15.65 -0.11
N ASP A 269 -9.54 -16.53 -0.53
CA ASP A 269 -8.52 -17.14 0.33
C ASP A 269 -7.21 -16.34 0.27
N LEU A 270 -6.80 -15.85 1.41
CA LEU A 270 -5.57 -15.10 1.65
C LEU A 270 -4.81 -15.73 2.81
N GLY A 271 -3.55 -15.37 2.99
CA GLY A 271 -2.83 -15.69 4.22
C GLY A 271 -3.50 -15.06 5.47
N PRO A 272 -2.97 -15.33 6.66
CA PRO A 272 -3.52 -14.80 7.91
C PRO A 272 -3.55 -13.28 7.99
N LEU A 273 -2.79 -12.58 7.13
CA LEU A 273 -2.62 -11.13 7.10
C LEU A 273 -2.23 -10.55 8.48
N ALA A 274 -1.42 -11.30 9.23
CA ALA A 274 -0.97 -10.90 10.57
C ALA A 274 0.27 -11.70 10.99
N PRO A 275 1.34 -11.01 11.45
CA PRO A 275 1.57 -9.56 11.43
C PRO A 275 1.87 -9.03 10.02
N TYR A 276 1.10 -8.04 9.59
CA TYR A 276 1.22 -7.49 8.25
C TYR A 276 0.72 -6.03 8.20
N LEU A 277 1.54 -5.11 7.70
CA LEU A 277 1.13 -3.76 7.35
C LEU A 277 1.25 -3.65 5.83
N PRO A 278 0.12 -3.62 5.10
CA PRO A 278 0.14 -3.65 3.64
C PRO A 278 0.65 -2.35 3.03
N SER A 279 1.21 -2.46 1.85
CA SER A 279 1.42 -1.31 0.97
C SER A 279 0.07 -0.86 0.38
N GLY A 280 -0.21 0.43 0.35
CA GLY A 280 -1.44 0.93 -0.27
C GLY A 280 -1.59 0.50 -1.74
N PRO A 281 -0.59 0.70 -2.61
CA PRO A 281 -0.70 0.35 -4.02
C PRO A 281 -0.35 -1.09 -4.37
N PHE A 282 0.35 -1.85 -3.49
CA PHE A 282 0.84 -3.20 -3.81
C PHE A 282 0.29 -4.29 -2.88
N LEU A 283 -0.38 -3.92 -1.77
CA LEU A 283 -1.05 -4.74 -0.75
C LEU A 283 -0.41 -6.11 -0.49
#